data_d00a5ae2f131cc44274fa84dbe2a1930
#
_entry.id   d00a5ae2f131cc44274fa84dbe2a1930
#
_cell.length_a   1.000
_cell.length_b   1.000
_cell.length_c   1.000
_cell.angle_alpha   90.00
_cell.angle_beta   90.00
_cell.angle_gamma   90.00
#
_symmetry.space_group_name_H-M   'P 1'
#
loop_
_entity.id
_entity.type
_entity.pdbx_description
1 polymer ?
#
loop_
_entity_poly.entity_id
_entity_poly.type
_entity_poly.pdbx_seq_one_letter_code
_entity_poly.pdbx_strand_id
1 'polypeptide(L)'
;MAIAKIIWVDDEIESLQSQKLFLENKGYEVTTFTNGFDAIDYVKENHVDVVLIDESMPGITGLETLAKIKEVKQSLPVVLITKNETENLMDDAIGSQISDYLIKPVNPNQVWLSLKKIIDNRRLVAEKTTSAYQQQFRHLFTALNSSPDYNEWMDLYKKLIYWELEMQKSGSPEMQEILQSQKSEANTEFFKFVSRNYASWLSPKGKESPVMSHNLFQFKVLPHVEKGTPLFFVLIDNLRFDQWKAIQPIFAESFRILEEDSFYAILPTATQYARNAIFAGMMPMDIEKKFPVQWKNDDEEGGKNLHEEEFFRAQLQRLGRGDLKVSYTKVVNNQAGLDLVNNIHNMMNNDINVIVYNFVDMLSHARTEMEVLKELAGDEMSYRSITASWFEHSPLHQALKRIADKKIRLVLATDHGSVRVKTPTKVVGDKQTTTNLRYKHGRNLNYEPKEVLAFRDPREAGLPVPTINSSYIFAKEDRFLCYPNNYNYYVNYYRNTFQHGGVSLEEMIVPVIKMETKAS
;
A
#
# COMPACT_ATOMS: atom_id res chain seq x y z
N MET A 1 -19.89 -30.03 13.75
CA MET A 1 -18.63 -29.41 13.24
C MET A 1 -17.64 -29.35 14.39
N ALA A 2 -16.35 -29.56 14.11
CA ALA A 2 -15.32 -29.37 15.12
C ALA A 2 -15.24 -27.89 15.56
N ILE A 3 -14.92 -27.62 16.82
CA ILE A 3 -14.77 -26.27 17.36
C ILE A 3 -13.60 -25.54 16.69
N ALA A 4 -12.48 -26.26 16.49
CA ALA A 4 -11.30 -25.78 15.79
C ALA A 4 -10.41 -26.95 15.35
N LYS A 5 -9.56 -26.70 14.33
CA LYS A 5 -8.58 -27.64 13.80
C LYS A 5 -7.21 -27.35 14.38
N ILE A 6 -6.62 -28.32 15.05
CA ILE A 6 -5.37 -28.19 15.77
C ILE A 6 -4.33 -29.14 15.17
N ILE A 7 -3.13 -28.65 14.96
CA ILE A 7 -1.96 -29.48 14.69
C ILE A 7 -1.19 -29.66 15.99
N TRP A 8 -0.75 -30.88 16.27
CA TRP A 8 0.19 -31.15 17.37
C TRP A 8 1.43 -31.85 16.81
N VAL A 9 2.57 -31.20 16.96
CA VAL A 9 3.87 -31.64 16.46
C VAL A 9 4.75 -32.02 17.65
N ASP A 10 5.09 -33.30 17.79
CA ASP A 10 5.91 -33.83 18.88
C ASP A 10 6.49 -35.18 18.44
N ASP A 11 7.79 -35.39 18.53
CA ASP A 11 8.42 -36.65 18.09
C ASP A 11 8.01 -37.86 18.96
N GLU A 12 7.57 -37.61 20.20
CA GLU A 12 7.01 -38.59 21.11
C GLU A 12 5.46 -38.56 21.15
N ILE A 13 4.79 -38.13 20.08
CA ILE A 13 3.34 -37.90 20.03
C ILE A 13 2.50 -39.12 20.42
N GLU A 14 3.01 -40.34 20.23
CA GLU A 14 2.33 -41.56 20.65
C GLU A 14 2.16 -41.63 22.17
N SER A 15 3.03 -41.03 22.94
CA SER A 15 2.95 -40.94 24.40
C SER A 15 1.85 -39.96 24.87
N LEU A 16 1.37 -39.09 23.98
CA LEU A 16 0.39 -38.03 24.24
C LEU A 16 -1.04 -38.38 23.79
N GLN A 17 -1.33 -39.64 23.51
CA GLN A 17 -2.64 -40.10 23.04
C GLN A 17 -3.79 -39.75 24.01
N SER A 18 -3.54 -39.77 25.32
CA SER A 18 -4.54 -39.40 26.34
C SER A 18 -4.90 -37.93 26.27
N GLN A 19 -3.91 -37.06 26.02
CA GLN A 19 -4.09 -35.61 25.85
C GLN A 19 -4.83 -35.30 24.54
N LYS A 20 -4.46 -35.98 23.45
CA LYS A 20 -5.16 -35.88 22.15
C LYS A 20 -6.62 -36.28 22.31
N LEU A 21 -6.92 -37.45 22.85
CA LEU A 21 -8.29 -37.92 23.04
C LEU A 21 -9.10 -36.97 23.94
N PHE A 22 -8.47 -36.39 24.96
CA PHE A 22 -9.11 -35.40 25.80
C PHE A 22 -9.53 -34.15 25.01
N LEU A 23 -8.67 -33.64 24.11
CA LEU A 23 -8.99 -32.51 23.25
C LEU A 23 -10.10 -32.84 22.22
N GLU A 24 -10.03 -34.03 21.62
CA GLU A 24 -11.06 -34.53 20.71
C GLU A 24 -12.43 -34.65 21.40
N ASN A 25 -12.47 -35.13 22.64
CA ASN A 25 -13.68 -35.16 23.46
C ASN A 25 -14.19 -33.75 23.84
N LYS A 26 -13.34 -32.73 23.80
CA LYS A 26 -13.73 -31.32 23.93
C LYS A 26 -14.23 -30.69 22.62
N GLY A 27 -14.25 -31.44 21.53
CA GLY A 27 -14.77 -31.02 20.24
C GLY A 27 -13.73 -30.43 19.27
N TYR A 28 -12.44 -30.59 19.54
CA TYR A 28 -11.38 -30.20 18.62
C TYR A 28 -11.06 -31.30 17.63
N GLU A 29 -10.65 -30.96 16.42
CA GLU A 29 -10.06 -31.89 15.45
C GLU A 29 -8.54 -31.80 15.59
N VAL A 30 -7.88 -32.88 16.01
CA VAL A 30 -6.45 -32.88 16.30
C VAL A 30 -5.70 -33.75 15.31
N THR A 31 -4.92 -33.13 14.42
CA THR A 31 -3.97 -33.79 13.52
C THR A 31 -2.58 -33.78 14.13
N THR A 32 -1.91 -34.94 14.11
CA THR A 32 -0.60 -35.11 14.78
C THR A 32 0.52 -35.37 13.78
N PHE A 33 1.69 -34.79 14.05
CA PHE A 33 2.91 -34.98 13.27
C PHE A 33 4.09 -35.31 14.21
N THR A 34 5.04 -36.14 13.75
CA THR A 34 6.24 -36.50 14.47
C THR A 34 7.44 -35.62 14.15
N ASN A 35 7.32 -34.73 13.17
CA ASN A 35 8.38 -33.79 12.78
C ASN A 35 7.83 -32.48 12.25
N GLY A 36 8.66 -31.44 12.27
CA GLY A 36 8.25 -30.08 11.86
C GLY A 36 8.06 -29.90 10.35
N PHE A 37 8.77 -30.66 9.50
CA PHE A 37 8.66 -30.49 8.04
C PHE A 37 7.27 -30.88 7.53
N ASP A 38 6.75 -32.03 7.94
CA ASP A 38 5.42 -32.51 7.55
C ASP A 38 4.33 -31.57 8.06
N ALA A 39 4.50 -30.98 9.23
CA ALA A 39 3.59 -30.00 9.79
C ALA A 39 3.59 -28.69 8.96
N ILE A 40 4.77 -28.21 8.55
CA ILE A 40 4.87 -27.00 7.69
C ILE A 40 4.17 -27.23 6.36
N ASP A 41 4.39 -28.38 5.70
CA ASP A 41 3.77 -28.68 4.42
C ASP A 41 2.25 -28.85 4.56
N TYR A 42 1.77 -29.46 5.64
CA TYR A 42 0.34 -29.53 5.92
C TYR A 42 -0.30 -28.15 6.11
N VAL A 43 0.37 -27.23 6.83
CA VAL A 43 -0.10 -25.86 7.07
C VAL A 43 -0.22 -25.06 5.77
N LYS A 44 0.64 -25.31 4.76
CA LYS A 44 0.54 -24.65 3.45
C LYS A 44 -0.77 -24.96 2.73
N GLU A 45 -1.22 -26.21 2.81
CA GLU A 45 -2.32 -26.74 2.01
C GLU A 45 -3.66 -26.77 2.75
N ASN A 46 -3.65 -26.74 4.09
CA ASN A 46 -4.84 -26.94 4.91
C ASN A 46 -5.14 -25.75 5.82
N HIS A 47 -6.42 -25.61 6.16
CA HIS A 47 -6.86 -24.69 7.21
C HIS A 47 -6.51 -25.25 8.59
N VAL A 48 -5.83 -24.44 9.40
CA VAL A 48 -5.41 -24.76 10.77
C VAL A 48 -5.69 -23.55 11.65
N ASP A 49 -6.27 -23.76 12.81
CA ASP A 49 -6.60 -22.70 13.77
C ASP A 49 -5.48 -22.43 14.80
N VAL A 50 -4.83 -23.49 15.29
CA VAL A 50 -3.71 -23.41 16.27
C VAL A 50 -2.72 -24.55 16.02
N VAL A 51 -1.44 -24.27 16.22
CA VAL A 51 -0.37 -25.28 16.20
C VAL A 51 0.25 -25.42 17.59
N LEU A 52 0.36 -26.65 18.08
CA LEU A 52 1.13 -27.03 19.26
C LEU A 52 2.43 -27.64 18.78
N ILE A 53 3.58 -27.17 19.24
CA ILE A 53 4.90 -27.64 18.78
C ILE A 53 5.78 -27.94 19.96
N ASP A 54 6.35 -29.16 20.00
CA ASP A 54 7.46 -29.48 20.91
C ASP A 54 8.73 -28.73 20.49
N GLU A 55 9.42 -28.15 21.45
CA GLU A 55 10.67 -27.41 21.21
C GLU A 55 11.81 -28.34 20.78
N SER A 56 11.92 -29.54 21.42
CA SER A 56 13.04 -30.45 21.25
C SER A 56 12.69 -31.60 20.31
N MET A 57 12.76 -31.38 19.02
CA MET A 57 12.50 -32.39 18.00
C MET A 57 13.75 -32.68 17.15
N PRO A 58 13.95 -33.92 16.68
CA PRO A 58 15.05 -34.26 15.79
C PRO A 58 14.86 -33.64 14.39
N GLY A 59 15.94 -33.17 13.78
CA GLY A 59 16.00 -32.66 12.42
C GLY A 59 15.72 -31.15 12.31
N ILE A 60 14.60 -30.69 12.80
CA ILE A 60 14.23 -29.25 12.87
C ILE A 60 13.62 -28.96 14.24
N THR A 61 14.12 -27.94 14.92
CA THR A 61 13.65 -27.55 16.26
C THR A 61 12.25 -26.95 16.22
N GLY A 62 11.57 -26.87 17.36
CA GLY A 62 10.28 -26.20 17.49
C GLY A 62 10.33 -24.72 17.12
N LEU A 63 11.39 -24.01 17.50
CA LEU A 63 11.59 -22.60 17.14
C LEU A 63 11.83 -22.39 15.64
N GLU A 64 12.63 -23.25 15.02
CA GLU A 64 12.83 -23.19 13.56
C GLU A 64 11.54 -23.55 12.80
N THR A 65 10.76 -24.52 13.30
CA THR A 65 9.44 -24.87 12.74
C THR A 65 8.46 -23.71 12.88
N LEU A 66 8.42 -23.06 14.03
CA LEU A 66 7.63 -21.85 14.28
C LEU A 66 7.98 -20.75 13.29
N ALA A 67 9.26 -20.43 13.10
CA ALA A 67 9.71 -19.40 12.18
C ALA A 67 9.21 -19.68 10.75
N LYS A 68 9.35 -20.90 10.25
CA LYS A 68 8.87 -21.30 8.92
C LYS A 68 7.34 -21.31 8.80
N ILE A 69 6.61 -21.67 9.85
CA ILE A 69 5.15 -21.55 9.87
C ILE A 69 4.72 -20.08 9.80
N LYS A 70 5.44 -19.19 10.50
CA LYS A 70 5.14 -17.74 10.47
C LYS A 70 5.46 -17.10 9.13
N GLU A 71 6.45 -17.59 8.39
CA GLU A 71 6.72 -17.19 7.01
C GLU A 71 5.54 -17.53 6.08
N VAL A 72 4.90 -18.69 6.28
CA VAL A 72 3.77 -19.14 5.46
C VAL A 72 2.45 -18.53 5.91
N LYS A 73 2.18 -18.49 7.20
CA LYS A 73 0.95 -17.97 7.83
C LYS A 73 1.28 -17.16 9.08
N GLN A 74 1.68 -15.91 8.92
CA GLN A 74 2.12 -15.02 10.00
C GLN A 74 1.12 -14.92 11.16
N SER A 75 -0.18 -14.92 10.88
CA SER A 75 -1.25 -14.80 11.88
C SER A 75 -1.65 -16.10 12.55
N LEU A 76 -1.08 -17.27 12.16
CA LEU A 76 -1.42 -18.55 12.73
C LEU A 76 -0.87 -18.66 14.16
N PRO A 77 -1.71 -18.87 15.20
CA PRO A 77 -1.23 -19.04 16.56
C PRO A 77 -0.40 -20.31 16.71
N VAL A 78 0.71 -20.17 17.40
CA VAL A 78 1.60 -21.27 17.74
C VAL A 78 1.85 -21.28 19.24
N VAL A 79 1.66 -22.43 19.86
CA VAL A 79 1.96 -22.70 21.26
C VAL A 79 3.20 -23.58 21.32
N LEU A 80 4.25 -23.12 21.99
CA LEU A 80 5.46 -23.88 22.17
C LEU A 80 5.34 -24.75 23.42
N ILE A 81 5.78 -26.02 23.33
CA ILE A 81 5.83 -26.96 24.44
C ILE A 81 7.31 -27.27 24.73
N THR A 82 7.78 -27.07 25.95
CA THR A 82 9.21 -27.21 26.29
C THR A 82 9.44 -27.93 27.62
N LYS A 83 10.60 -28.55 27.77
CA LYS A 83 11.05 -29.16 29.03
C LYS A 83 11.81 -28.17 29.94
N ASN A 84 12.26 -27.01 29.39
CA ASN A 84 13.14 -26.07 30.08
C ASN A 84 12.54 -24.66 30.19
N GLU A 85 12.64 -24.08 31.39
CA GLU A 85 12.34 -22.66 31.65
C GLU A 85 13.63 -21.80 31.60
N THR A 86 14.45 -21.92 30.57
CA THR A 86 15.62 -21.05 30.46
C THR A 86 15.22 -19.67 29.89
N GLU A 87 15.69 -18.61 30.53
CA GLU A 87 15.38 -17.22 30.21
C GLU A 87 15.69 -16.90 28.74
N ASN A 88 16.79 -17.42 28.19
CA ASN A 88 17.16 -17.22 26.79
C ASN A 88 16.17 -17.87 25.79
N LEU A 89 15.64 -19.05 26.11
CA LEU A 89 14.67 -19.74 25.23
C LEU A 89 13.33 -19.04 25.22
N MET A 90 12.94 -18.42 26.33
CA MET A 90 11.72 -17.61 26.43
C MET A 90 11.84 -16.30 25.64
N ASP A 91 13.00 -15.64 25.71
CA ASP A 91 13.25 -14.40 24.96
C ASP A 91 13.25 -14.67 23.45
N ASP A 92 13.86 -15.75 23.00
CA ASP A 92 13.84 -16.18 21.59
C ASP A 92 12.44 -16.58 21.13
N ALA A 93 11.66 -17.26 21.97
CA ALA A 93 10.29 -17.65 21.66
C ALA A 93 9.34 -16.44 21.61
N ILE A 94 9.49 -15.47 22.51
CA ILE A 94 8.75 -14.20 22.52
C ILE A 94 9.13 -13.37 21.28
N GLY A 95 10.43 -13.29 20.96
CA GLY A 95 10.93 -12.65 19.75
C GLY A 95 10.38 -13.30 18.46
N SER A 96 10.12 -14.60 18.48
CA SER A 96 9.55 -15.37 17.37
C SER A 96 8.01 -15.33 17.30
N GLN A 97 7.34 -14.49 18.09
CA GLN A 97 5.88 -14.26 18.09
C GLN A 97 5.03 -15.51 18.44
N ILE A 98 5.41 -16.26 19.48
CA ILE A 98 4.56 -17.33 20.04
C ILE A 98 3.27 -16.73 20.62
N SER A 99 2.21 -17.55 20.61
CA SER A 99 0.91 -17.17 21.19
C SER A 99 0.78 -17.57 22.66
N ASP A 100 1.45 -18.65 23.04
CA ASP A 100 1.53 -19.13 24.42
C ASP A 100 2.68 -20.17 24.52
N TYR A 101 3.07 -20.55 25.72
CA TYR A 101 4.00 -21.67 25.95
C TYR A 101 3.52 -22.56 27.08
N LEU A 102 3.88 -23.85 27.01
CA LEU A 102 3.54 -24.85 28.01
C LEU A 102 4.79 -25.65 28.41
N ILE A 103 4.86 -26.04 29.68
CA ILE A 103 6.01 -26.77 30.24
C ILE A 103 5.65 -28.23 30.39
N LYS A 104 6.53 -29.15 29.92
CA LYS A 104 6.37 -30.59 30.11
C LYS A 104 6.67 -30.99 31.58
N PRO A 105 5.90 -31.89 32.18
CA PRO A 105 4.83 -32.71 31.57
C PRO A 105 3.53 -31.90 31.38
N VAL A 106 2.99 -31.91 30.13
CA VAL A 106 1.78 -31.16 29.82
C VAL A 106 0.53 -31.83 30.39
N ASN A 107 -0.20 -31.08 31.22
CA ASN A 107 -1.50 -31.50 31.70
C ASN A 107 -2.56 -31.22 30.63
N PRO A 108 -3.45 -32.19 30.30
CA PRO A 108 -4.52 -32.00 29.30
C PRO A 108 -5.37 -30.72 29.52
N ASN A 109 -5.63 -30.37 30.78
CA ASN A 109 -6.39 -29.16 31.09
C ASN A 109 -5.59 -27.88 30.80
N GLN A 110 -4.25 -27.87 30.97
CA GLN A 110 -3.43 -26.69 30.63
C GLN A 110 -3.44 -26.47 29.13
N VAL A 111 -3.24 -27.55 28.33
CA VAL A 111 -3.34 -27.47 26.87
C VAL A 111 -4.70 -26.94 26.45
N TRP A 112 -5.77 -27.48 27.01
CA TRP A 112 -7.13 -27.05 26.72
C TRP A 112 -7.38 -25.58 27.08
N LEU A 113 -6.91 -25.11 28.24
CA LEU A 113 -7.06 -23.71 28.67
C LEU A 113 -6.30 -22.75 27.75
N SER A 114 -5.07 -23.10 27.34
CA SER A 114 -4.30 -22.32 26.38
C SER A 114 -5.01 -22.21 25.04
N LEU A 115 -5.45 -23.36 24.48
CA LEU A 115 -6.23 -23.41 23.25
C LEU A 115 -7.52 -22.59 23.34
N LYS A 116 -8.28 -22.77 24.41
CA LYS A 116 -9.51 -22.04 24.65
C LYS A 116 -9.28 -20.53 24.69
N LYS A 117 -8.27 -20.07 25.42
CA LYS A 117 -7.89 -18.66 25.49
C LYS A 117 -7.57 -18.09 24.11
N ILE A 118 -6.79 -18.79 23.29
CA ILE A 118 -6.39 -18.36 21.96
C ILE A 118 -7.59 -18.31 21.02
N ILE A 119 -8.40 -19.37 20.99
CA ILE A 119 -9.55 -19.53 20.06
C ILE A 119 -10.69 -18.59 20.46
N ASP A 120 -11.04 -18.51 21.76
CA ASP A 120 -12.08 -17.62 22.23
C ASP A 120 -11.72 -16.15 22.03
N ASN A 121 -10.45 -15.77 22.28
CA ASN A 121 -9.99 -14.40 21.98
C ASN A 121 -10.14 -14.06 20.49
N ARG A 122 -9.73 -14.95 19.59
CA ARG A 122 -9.90 -14.74 18.14
C ARG A 122 -11.38 -14.59 17.76
N ARG A 123 -12.23 -15.49 18.26
CA ARG A 123 -13.66 -15.43 18.00
C ARG A 123 -14.29 -14.14 18.55
N LEU A 124 -13.98 -13.74 19.76
CA LEU A 124 -14.49 -12.51 20.37
C LEU A 124 -14.02 -11.25 19.64
N VAL A 125 -12.76 -11.23 19.17
CA VAL A 125 -12.24 -10.13 18.35
C VAL A 125 -12.98 -10.09 17.01
N ALA A 126 -13.15 -11.23 16.33
CA ALA A 126 -13.88 -11.30 15.07
C ALA A 126 -15.35 -10.87 15.22
N GLU A 127 -16.04 -11.35 16.25
CA GLU A 127 -17.43 -10.98 16.53
C GLU A 127 -17.56 -9.48 16.85
N LYS A 128 -16.64 -8.93 17.65
CA LYS A 128 -16.60 -7.49 17.96
C LYS A 128 -16.32 -6.64 16.73
N THR A 129 -15.35 -7.03 15.92
CA THR A 129 -15.01 -6.32 14.67
C THR A 129 -16.17 -6.37 13.69
N THR A 130 -16.80 -7.52 13.52
CA THR A 130 -17.99 -7.69 12.67
C THR A 130 -19.16 -6.82 13.15
N SER A 131 -19.47 -6.82 14.44
CA SER A 131 -20.54 -6.00 15.02
C SER A 131 -20.25 -4.51 14.86
N ALA A 132 -19.02 -4.08 15.11
CA ALA A 132 -18.61 -2.69 14.95
C ALA A 132 -18.70 -2.24 13.48
N TYR A 133 -18.31 -3.09 12.54
CA TYR A 133 -18.44 -2.78 11.11
C TYR A 133 -19.92 -2.72 10.69
N GLN A 134 -20.77 -3.63 11.15
CA GLN A 134 -22.20 -3.61 10.85
C GLN A 134 -22.87 -2.29 11.31
N GLN A 135 -22.46 -1.73 12.45
CA GLN A 135 -22.90 -0.41 12.86
C GLN A 135 -22.41 0.69 11.91
N GLN A 136 -21.15 0.63 11.50
CA GLN A 136 -20.55 1.62 10.59
C GLN A 136 -21.01 1.47 9.14
N PHE A 137 -21.42 0.28 8.71
CA PHE A 137 -21.87 0.01 7.35
C PHE A 137 -22.98 0.96 6.89
N ARG A 138 -23.98 1.19 7.77
CA ARG A 138 -25.09 2.12 7.47
C ARG A 138 -24.60 3.56 7.33
N HIS A 139 -23.67 3.97 8.18
CA HIS A 139 -23.10 5.32 8.12
C HIS A 139 -22.28 5.51 6.84
N LEU A 140 -21.47 4.54 6.46
CA LEU A 140 -20.71 4.57 5.20
C LEU A 140 -21.66 4.60 4.00
N PHE A 141 -22.68 3.76 3.98
CA PHE A 141 -23.68 3.73 2.91
C PHE A 141 -24.43 5.06 2.80
N THR A 142 -24.88 5.63 3.91
CA THR A 142 -25.56 6.94 3.93
C THR A 142 -24.63 8.04 3.45
N ALA A 143 -23.37 8.05 3.89
CA ALA A 143 -22.38 9.03 3.49
C ALA A 143 -22.07 8.96 1.98
N LEU A 144 -21.97 7.76 1.41
CA LEU A 144 -21.78 7.57 -0.04
C LEU A 144 -22.95 8.19 -0.86
N ASN A 145 -24.17 8.09 -0.34
CA ASN A 145 -25.37 8.60 -1.02
C ASN A 145 -25.70 10.07 -0.71
N SER A 146 -24.97 10.74 0.19
CA SER A 146 -25.21 12.14 0.57
C SER A 146 -24.54 13.17 -0.34
N SER A 147 -23.95 12.74 -1.46
CA SER A 147 -23.15 13.60 -2.37
C SER A 147 -21.96 14.26 -1.66
N PRO A 148 -21.03 13.46 -1.13
CA PRO A 148 -19.91 13.96 -0.34
C PRO A 148 -19.04 14.97 -1.11
N ASP A 149 -18.50 15.96 -0.38
CA ASP A 149 -17.49 16.87 -0.92
C ASP A 149 -16.10 16.18 -0.97
N TYR A 150 -15.08 16.90 -1.43
CA TYR A 150 -13.74 16.33 -1.60
C TYR A 150 -13.07 15.96 -0.26
N ASN A 151 -13.38 16.62 0.86
CA ASN A 151 -12.88 16.27 2.19
C ASN A 151 -13.59 15.02 2.73
N GLU A 152 -14.91 14.98 2.58
CA GLU A 152 -15.70 13.82 2.97
C GLU A 152 -15.30 12.57 2.19
N TRP A 153 -14.93 12.68 0.91
CA TRP A 153 -14.38 11.56 0.13
C TRP A 153 -13.04 11.05 0.68
N MET A 154 -12.14 11.95 1.11
CA MET A 154 -10.89 11.55 1.76
C MET A 154 -11.16 10.78 3.06
N ASP A 155 -12.08 11.25 3.88
CA ASP A 155 -12.45 10.59 5.13
C ASP A 155 -13.16 9.25 4.91
N LEU A 156 -14.03 9.15 3.90
CA LEU A 156 -14.70 7.90 3.51
C LEU A 156 -13.67 6.86 3.06
N TYR A 157 -12.73 7.26 2.22
CA TYR A 157 -11.69 6.35 1.74
C TYR A 157 -10.81 5.83 2.89
N LYS A 158 -10.37 6.71 3.80
CA LYS A 158 -9.62 6.32 5.01
C LYS A 158 -10.40 5.33 5.87
N LYS A 159 -11.71 5.52 6.04
CA LYS A 159 -12.57 4.58 6.78
C LYS A 159 -12.70 3.22 6.07
N LEU A 160 -12.83 3.20 4.74
CA LEU A 160 -12.85 1.96 3.97
C LEU A 160 -11.54 1.17 4.13
N ILE A 161 -10.39 1.86 4.05
CA ILE A 161 -9.08 1.24 4.29
C ILE A 161 -8.95 0.72 5.72
N TYR A 162 -9.39 1.50 6.73
CA TYR A 162 -9.38 1.06 8.11
C TYR A 162 -10.13 -0.27 8.28
N TRP A 163 -11.36 -0.36 7.74
CA TRP A 163 -12.15 -1.57 7.85
C TRP A 163 -11.57 -2.73 7.05
N GLU A 164 -10.96 -2.46 5.89
CA GLU A 164 -10.27 -3.49 5.11
C GLU A 164 -9.14 -4.15 5.93
N LEU A 165 -8.33 -3.35 6.61
CA LEU A 165 -7.24 -3.83 7.45
C LEU A 165 -7.76 -4.56 8.71
N GLU A 166 -8.80 -4.07 9.36
CA GLU A 166 -9.39 -4.72 10.54
C GLU A 166 -10.08 -6.05 10.18
N MET A 167 -10.79 -6.11 9.04
CA MET A 167 -11.40 -7.36 8.57
C MET A 167 -10.37 -8.42 8.19
N GLN A 168 -9.23 -8.03 7.65
CA GLN A 168 -8.13 -8.96 7.39
C GLN A 168 -7.59 -9.60 8.66
N LYS A 169 -7.45 -8.83 9.74
CA LYS A 169 -7.02 -9.33 11.05
C LYS A 169 -8.05 -10.27 11.66
N SER A 170 -9.34 -10.00 11.47
CA SER A 170 -10.43 -10.78 12.04
C SER A 170 -10.68 -12.12 11.34
N GLY A 171 -10.26 -12.27 10.08
CA GLY A 171 -10.37 -13.51 9.32
C GLY A 171 -11.79 -13.92 8.90
N SER A 172 -12.75 -12.97 8.79
CA SER A 172 -14.12 -13.24 8.34
C SER A 172 -14.26 -13.03 6.82
N PRO A 173 -14.29 -14.09 5.99
CA PRO A 173 -14.38 -13.98 4.53
C PRO A 173 -15.67 -13.29 4.06
N GLU A 174 -16.81 -13.63 4.69
CA GLU A 174 -18.12 -13.07 4.32
C GLU A 174 -18.17 -11.54 4.48
N MET A 175 -17.58 -11.04 5.57
CA MET A 175 -17.53 -9.60 5.82
C MET A 175 -16.54 -8.90 4.90
N GLN A 176 -15.47 -9.58 4.48
CA GLN A 176 -14.54 -9.06 3.48
C GLN A 176 -15.23 -8.88 2.12
N GLU A 177 -16.07 -9.82 1.70
CA GLU A 177 -16.86 -9.70 0.46
C GLU A 177 -17.84 -8.53 0.51
N ILE A 178 -18.53 -8.33 1.64
CA ILE A 178 -19.44 -7.20 1.84
C ILE A 178 -18.68 -5.88 1.75
N LEU A 179 -17.53 -5.77 2.42
CA LEU A 179 -16.70 -4.58 2.37
C LEU A 179 -16.14 -4.32 0.96
N GLN A 180 -15.75 -5.37 0.24
CA GLN A 180 -15.29 -5.25 -1.14
C GLN A 180 -16.39 -4.74 -2.07
N SER A 181 -17.63 -5.20 -1.88
CA SER A 181 -18.79 -4.68 -2.61
C SER A 181 -19.03 -3.20 -2.32
N GLN A 182 -18.95 -2.79 -1.04
CA GLN A 182 -19.10 -1.39 -0.64
C GLN A 182 -17.99 -0.51 -1.21
N LYS A 183 -16.75 -1.01 -1.25
CA LYS A 183 -15.60 -0.32 -1.85
C LYS A 183 -15.77 -0.15 -3.37
N SER A 184 -16.34 -1.15 -4.05
CA SER A 184 -16.67 -1.06 -5.47
C SER A 184 -17.75 -0.01 -5.74
N GLU A 185 -18.81 0.04 -4.92
CA GLU A 185 -19.85 1.08 -5.00
C GLU A 185 -19.26 2.47 -4.74
N ALA A 186 -18.40 2.60 -3.73
CA ALA A 186 -17.69 3.84 -3.44
C ALA A 186 -16.87 4.33 -4.65
N ASN A 187 -16.14 3.45 -5.33
CA ASN A 187 -15.40 3.80 -6.54
C ASN A 187 -16.32 4.25 -7.69
N THR A 188 -17.49 3.65 -7.82
CA THR A 188 -18.50 4.07 -8.83
C THR A 188 -19.02 5.48 -8.54
N GLU A 189 -19.36 5.79 -7.30
CA GLU A 189 -19.84 7.13 -6.93
C GLU A 189 -18.71 8.17 -6.95
N PHE A 190 -17.50 7.79 -6.54
CA PHE A 190 -16.32 8.64 -6.63
C PHE A 190 -15.99 9.01 -8.09
N PHE A 191 -16.08 8.06 -9.01
CA PHE A 191 -15.93 8.36 -10.44
C PHE A 191 -16.92 9.43 -10.92
N LYS A 192 -18.19 9.32 -10.52
CA LYS A 192 -19.22 10.33 -10.86
C LYS A 192 -18.87 11.69 -10.24
N PHE A 193 -18.40 11.70 -9.00
CA PHE A 193 -17.98 12.91 -8.30
C PHE A 193 -16.80 13.59 -9.03
N VAL A 194 -15.74 12.85 -9.35
CA VAL A 194 -14.58 13.38 -10.09
C VAL A 194 -15.02 13.90 -11.48
N SER A 195 -15.84 13.13 -12.19
CA SER A 195 -16.32 13.51 -13.53
C SER A 195 -17.07 14.85 -13.55
N ARG A 196 -17.78 15.18 -12.47
CA ARG A 196 -18.54 16.44 -12.35
C ARG A 196 -17.70 17.62 -11.88
N ASN A 197 -16.64 17.39 -11.14
CA ASN A 197 -15.95 18.44 -10.40
C ASN A 197 -14.53 18.71 -10.90
N TYR A 198 -13.84 17.74 -11.50
CA TYR A 198 -12.40 17.83 -11.80
C TYR A 198 -12.01 19.07 -12.60
N ALA A 199 -12.71 19.35 -13.71
CA ALA A 199 -12.42 20.54 -14.52
C ALA A 199 -12.64 21.84 -13.75
N SER A 200 -13.64 21.89 -12.85
CA SER A 200 -13.91 23.07 -12.04
C SER A 200 -12.83 23.32 -10.98
N TRP A 201 -12.20 22.29 -10.45
CA TRP A 201 -11.07 22.42 -9.50
C TRP A 201 -9.84 23.09 -10.11
N LEU A 202 -9.66 22.96 -11.43
CA LEU A 202 -8.55 23.55 -12.17
C LEU A 202 -8.84 24.96 -12.68
N SER A 203 -10.08 25.43 -12.57
CA SER A 203 -10.48 26.76 -13.05
C SER A 203 -10.10 27.85 -12.04
N PRO A 204 -9.47 28.98 -12.47
CA PRO A 204 -9.17 30.11 -11.60
C PRO A 204 -10.42 30.77 -10.96
N LYS A 205 -11.59 30.57 -11.56
CA LYS A 205 -12.89 31.04 -11.06
C LYS A 205 -13.68 29.93 -10.35
N GLY A 206 -13.06 28.80 -10.11
CA GLY A 206 -13.70 27.62 -9.54
C GLY A 206 -14.12 27.81 -8.09
N LYS A 207 -15.01 26.92 -7.65
CA LYS A 207 -15.37 26.71 -6.24
C LYS A 207 -14.13 26.24 -5.47
N GLU A 208 -14.22 26.15 -4.14
CA GLU A 208 -13.22 25.50 -3.31
C GLU A 208 -12.73 24.21 -3.96
N SER A 209 -11.42 24.07 -4.10
CA SER A 209 -10.78 22.91 -4.72
C SER A 209 -9.93 22.17 -3.67
N PRO A 210 -9.80 20.84 -3.78
CA PRO A 210 -8.88 20.09 -2.91
C PRO A 210 -7.43 20.51 -3.15
N VAL A 211 -6.56 20.17 -2.21
CA VAL A 211 -5.12 20.15 -2.47
C VAL A 211 -4.85 19.04 -3.49
N MET A 212 -4.16 19.39 -4.57
CA MET A 212 -3.84 18.49 -5.68
C MET A 212 -2.32 18.43 -5.91
N SER A 213 -1.84 17.55 -6.80
CA SER A 213 -0.42 17.39 -7.08
C SER A 213 0.31 18.73 -7.32
N HIS A 214 -0.24 19.62 -8.15
CA HIS A 214 0.40 20.87 -8.54
C HIS A 214 0.52 21.93 -7.43
N ASN A 215 -0.24 21.80 -6.35
CA ASN A 215 -0.18 22.73 -5.22
C ASN A 215 0.16 22.06 -3.88
N LEU A 216 0.44 20.74 -3.90
CA LEU A 216 0.80 19.95 -2.72
C LEU A 216 1.95 20.57 -1.92
N PHE A 217 3.06 20.89 -2.61
CA PHE A 217 4.25 21.42 -1.94
C PHE A 217 3.94 22.73 -1.24
N GLN A 218 3.26 23.64 -1.91
CA GLN A 218 2.90 24.95 -1.38
C GLN A 218 2.04 24.88 -0.12
N PHE A 219 1.04 24.00 -0.08
CA PHE A 219 0.06 23.97 1.00
C PHE A 219 0.37 22.94 2.09
N LYS A 220 1.05 21.84 1.76
CA LYS A 220 1.27 20.74 2.71
C LYS A 220 2.72 20.57 3.15
N VAL A 221 3.70 21.06 2.39
CA VAL A 221 5.12 20.88 2.71
C VAL A 221 5.76 22.20 3.16
N LEU A 222 5.66 23.24 2.36
CA LEU A 222 6.30 24.53 2.60
C LEU A 222 5.96 25.17 3.98
N PRO A 223 4.74 25.08 4.51
CA PRO A 223 4.42 25.61 5.85
C PRO A 223 5.19 24.95 6.99
N HIS A 224 5.79 23.78 6.77
CA HIS A 224 6.59 23.06 7.77
C HIS A 224 8.09 23.30 7.65
N VAL A 225 8.53 24.06 6.66
CA VAL A 225 9.94 24.45 6.49
C VAL A 225 10.28 25.54 7.49
N GLU A 226 11.19 25.22 8.40
CA GLU A 226 11.75 26.14 9.39
C GLU A 226 13.23 26.29 9.17
N LYS A 227 13.73 27.53 9.11
CA LYS A 227 15.15 27.79 8.97
C LYS A 227 15.94 27.22 10.16
N GLY A 228 16.96 26.43 9.87
CA GLY A 228 17.79 25.79 10.89
C GLY A 228 17.25 24.44 11.41
N THR A 229 16.10 23.97 10.93
CA THR A 229 15.61 22.61 11.17
C THR A 229 15.47 21.91 9.82
N PRO A 230 16.29 20.89 9.50
CA PRO A 230 16.20 20.19 8.23
C PRO A 230 14.84 19.54 8.04
N LEU A 231 14.22 19.78 6.90
CA LEU A 231 13.02 19.07 6.47
C LEU A 231 13.40 18.06 5.39
N PHE A 232 12.97 16.80 5.57
CA PHE A 232 13.05 15.77 4.55
C PHE A 232 11.69 15.61 3.88
N PHE A 233 11.62 15.92 2.59
CA PHE A 233 10.46 15.65 1.76
C PHE A 233 10.72 14.35 0.99
N VAL A 234 10.13 13.26 1.48
CA VAL A 234 10.28 11.91 0.93
C VAL A 234 9.07 11.60 0.06
N LEU A 235 9.29 11.39 -1.23
CA LEU A 235 8.29 10.97 -2.17
C LEU A 235 8.55 9.52 -2.57
N ILE A 236 7.67 8.60 -2.16
CA ILE A 236 7.70 7.20 -2.59
C ILE A 236 6.73 7.05 -3.76
N ASP A 237 7.26 6.72 -4.93
CA ASP A 237 6.52 6.54 -6.17
C ASP A 237 5.44 5.45 -6.03
N ASN A 238 4.20 5.76 -6.41
CA ASN A 238 3.06 4.83 -6.44
C ASN A 238 2.67 4.23 -5.06
N LEU A 239 2.87 4.99 -3.97
CA LEU A 239 2.50 4.53 -2.62
C LEU A 239 1.02 4.81 -2.32
N ARG A 240 0.21 3.77 -2.16
CA ARG A 240 -1.20 3.89 -1.79
C ARG A 240 -1.37 4.15 -0.28
N PHE A 241 -2.56 4.64 0.08
CA PHE A 241 -2.88 4.92 1.49
C PHE A 241 -2.89 3.66 2.36
N ASP A 242 -3.36 2.53 1.86
CA ASP A 242 -3.33 1.24 2.57
C ASP A 242 -1.91 0.68 2.75
N GLN A 243 -1.02 0.92 1.79
CA GLN A 243 0.41 0.59 1.92
C GLN A 243 1.12 1.49 2.93
N TRP A 244 0.76 2.80 2.96
CA TRP A 244 1.20 3.67 4.06
C TRP A 244 0.82 3.08 5.41
N LYS A 245 -0.42 2.63 5.60
CA LYS A 245 -0.88 2.01 6.87
C LYS A 245 -0.07 0.76 7.23
N ALA A 246 0.41 0.00 6.25
CA ALA A 246 1.26 -1.16 6.47
C ALA A 246 2.68 -0.79 6.93
N ILE A 247 3.27 0.30 6.42
CA ILE A 247 4.61 0.77 6.80
C ILE A 247 4.59 1.75 7.98
N GLN A 248 3.45 2.29 8.36
CA GLN A 248 3.28 3.25 9.46
C GLN A 248 3.89 2.77 10.78
N PRO A 249 3.72 1.51 11.23
CA PRO A 249 4.32 1.03 12.48
C PRO A 249 5.85 1.12 12.48
N ILE A 250 6.49 0.86 11.34
CA ILE A 250 7.95 0.93 11.18
C ILE A 250 8.44 2.38 11.32
N PHE A 251 7.74 3.34 10.69
CA PHE A 251 8.03 4.76 10.89
C PHE A 251 7.83 5.19 12.34
N ALA A 252 6.78 4.65 13.00
CA ALA A 252 6.44 4.98 14.37
C ALA A 252 7.50 4.56 15.41
N GLU A 253 8.46 3.70 15.07
CA GLU A 253 9.61 3.40 15.93
C GLU A 253 10.49 4.64 16.17
N SER A 254 10.76 5.41 15.15
CA SER A 254 11.71 6.55 15.15
C SER A 254 11.03 7.92 15.07
N PHE A 255 9.82 7.98 14.52
CA PHE A 255 9.11 9.23 14.24
C PHE A 255 7.76 9.30 14.97
N ARG A 256 7.39 10.50 15.37
CA ARG A 256 6.05 10.84 15.84
C ARG A 256 5.25 11.40 14.66
N ILE A 257 4.08 10.83 14.39
CA ILE A 257 3.16 11.34 13.38
C ILE A 257 2.47 12.57 13.96
N LEU A 258 2.60 13.71 13.28
CA LEU A 258 1.95 14.97 13.63
C LEU A 258 0.60 15.12 12.92
N GLU A 259 0.54 14.72 11.65
CA GLU A 259 -0.66 14.79 10.83
C GLU A 259 -0.65 13.67 9.80
N GLU A 260 -1.76 12.94 9.71
CA GLU A 260 -2.02 11.95 8.67
C GLU A 260 -3.13 12.48 7.76
N ASP A 261 -2.76 12.97 6.59
CA ASP A 261 -3.68 13.59 5.66
C ASP A 261 -3.57 12.97 4.26
N SER A 262 -4.39 13.44 3.34
CA SER A 262 -4.42 13.03 1.95
C SER A 262 -4.54 14.23 1.03
N PHE A 263 -4.24 14.03 -0.23
CA PHE A 263 -4.47 15.01 -1.30
C PHE A 263 -4.91 14.28 -2.57
N TYR A 264 -5.33 15.01 -3.58
CA TYR A 264 -5.76 14.44 -4.85
C TYR A 264 -4.62 14.44 -5.88
N ALA A 265 -4.24 13.25 -6.36
CA ALA A 265 -3.37 13.15 -7.53
C ALA A 265 -4.12 13.70 -8.78
N ILE A 266 -3.39 14.44 -9.63
CA ILE A 266 -3.97 14.94 -10.90
C ILE A 266 -4.10 13.80 -11.91
N LEU A 267 -4.96 13.99 -12.91
CA LEU A 267 -5.08 13.09 -14.05
C LEU A 267 -4.11 13.48 -15.19
N PRO A 268 -3.49 12.51 -15.85
CA PRO A 268 -3.41 11.07 -15.49
C PRO A 268 -2.73 10.86 -14.13
N THR A 269 -3.22 9.90 -13.35
CA THR A 269 -2.56 9.45 -12.12
C THR A 269 -1.32 8.63 -12.47
N ALA A 270 -0.34 9.28 -13.06
CA ALA A 270 0.87 8.67 -13.61
C ALA A 270 2.09 9.56 -13.33
N THR A 271 3.22 8.89 -13.09
CA THR A 271 4.48 9.51 -12.66
C THR A 271 4.89 10.71 -13.51
N GLN A 272 4.80 10.59 -14.84
CA GLN A 272 5.16 11.66 -15.77
C GLN A 272 4.39 12.95 -15.50
N TYR A 273 3.09 12.86 -15.21
CA TYR A 273 2.20 14.01 -15.03
C TYR A 273 2.16 14.47 -13.58
N ALA A 274 1.81 13.58 -12.67
CA ALA A 274 1.56 13.92 -11.27
C ALA A 274 2.85 14.34 -10.54
N ARG A 275 3.98 13.63 -10.73
CA ARG A 275 5.24 13.95 -10.05
C ARG A 275 5.88 15.22 -10.59
N ASN A 276 5.89 15.41 -11.91
CA ASN A 276 6.33 16.67 -12.48
C ASN A 276 5.48 17.86 -12.01
N ALA A 277 4.16 17.68 -11.86
CA ALA A 277 3.29 18.71 -11.31
C ALA A 277 3.60 19.05 -9.85
N ILE A 278 3.93 18.04 -9.01
CA ILE A 278 4.35 18.25 -7.62
C ILE A 278 5.61 19.13 -7.56
N PHE A 279 6.63 18.79 -8.36
CA PHE A 279 7.90 19.51 -8.35
C PHE A 279 7.85 20.84 -9.08
N ALA A 280 7.10 20.93 -10.16
CA ALA A 280 6.93 22.20 -10.87
C ALA A 280 5.96 23.17 -10.17
N GLY A 281 5.06 22.69 -9.32
CA GLY A 281 4.01 23.52 -8.71
C GLY A 281 3.07 24.13 -9.74
N MET A 282 2.75 23.39 -10.81
CA MET A 282 1.84 23.81 -11.88
C MET A 282 1.30 22.61 -12.66
N MET A 283 0.23 22.80 -13.41
CA MET A 283 -0.35 21.75 -14.23
C MET A 283 0.54 21.41 -15.45
N PRO A 284 0.46 20.17 -15.97
CA PRO A 284 1.31 19.70 -17.07
C PRO A 284 1.32 20.61 -18.30
N MET A 285 0.17 21.17 -18.68
CA MET A 285 0.08 22.13 -19.79
C MET A 285 0.94 23.39 -19.55
N ASP A 286 0.99 23.86 -18.32
CA ASP A 286 1.79 25.03 -17.96
C ASP A 286 3.27 24.70 -17.84
N ILE A 287 3.61 23.47 -17.44
CA ILE A 287 5.00 22.96 -17.45
C ILE A 287 5.50 22.93 -18.89
N GLU A 288 4.74 22.34 -19.82
CA GLU A 288 5.10 22.30 -21.25
C GLU A 288 5.36 23.71 -21.81
N LYS A 289 4.48 24.68 -21.52
CA LYS A 289 4.66 26.07 -21.97
C LYS A 289 5.90 26.75 -21.39
N LYS A 290 6.18 26.51 -20.11
CA LYS A 290 7.26 27.20 -19.39
C LYS A 290 8.62 26.52 -19.57
N PHE A 291 8.61 25.21 -19.74
CA PHE A 291 9.80 24.35 -19.83
C PHE A 291 9.71 23.42 -21.06
N PRO A 292 9.59 23.97 -22.27
CA PRO A 292 9.32 23.17 -23.49
C PRO A 292 10.46 22.21 -23.86
N VAL A 293 11.68 22.43 -23.36
CA VAL A 293 12.84 21.55 -23.60
C VAL A 293 12.87 20.40 -22.59
N GLN A 294 12.47 20.67 -21.37
CA GLN A 294 12.50 19.72 -20.26
C GLN A 294 11.27 18.81 -20.22
N TRP A 295 10.14 19.33 -20.64
CA TRP A 295 8.92 18.52 -20.78
C TRP A 295 9.04 17.54 -21.94
N LYS A 296 8.61 16.31 -21.73
CA LYS A 296 8.52 15.28 -22.75
C LYS A 296 7.10 14.70 -22.78
N ASN A 297 6.50 14.66 -23.96
CA ASN A 297 5.22 13.99 -24.18
C ASN A 297 5.38 12.46 -24.21
N ASP A 298 4.28 11.71 -24.10
CA ASP A 298 4.31 10.24 -24.02
C ASP A 298 4.95 9.57 -25.26
N ASP A 299 4.76 10.16 -26.43
CA ASP A 299 5.25 9.68 -27.71
C ASP A 299 6.72 10.06 -28.00
N GLU A 300 7.32 10.94 -27.19
CA GLU A 300 8.72 11.33 -27.34
C GLU A 300 9.66 10.30 -26.68
N GLU A 301 10.85 10.13 -27.21
CA GLU A 301 11.86 9.23 -26.63
C GLU A 301 12.54 9.83 -25.41
N GLY A 302 12.99 8.96 -24.49
CA GLY A 302 13.75 9.30 -23.29
C GLY A 302 12.93 9.38 -22.03
N GLY A 303 13.62 9.60 -20.90
CA GLY A 303 12.98 9.67 -19.58
C GLY A 303 12.11 10.91 -19.43
N LYS A 304 10.91 10.74 -18.86
CA LYS A 304 9.90 11.78 -18.72
C LYS A 304 10.07 12.63 -17.46
N ASN A 305 10.85 12.14 -16.51
CA ASN A 305 11.04 12.74 -15.18
C ASN A 305 12.52 13.02 -14.87
N LEU A 306 13.25 13.63 -15.82
CA LEU A 306 14.69 13.91 -15.68
C LEU A 306 14.97 15.29 -15.09
N HIS A 307 14.01 16.21 -15.11
CA HIS A 307 14.19 17.62 -14.75
C HIS A 307 13.44 18.04 -13.48
N GLU A 308 13.07 17.07 -12.62
CA GLU A 308 12.30 17.31 -11.40
C GLU A 308 13.01 18.29 -10.44
N GLU A 309 14.33 18.20 -10.29
CA GLU A 309 15.10 19.14 -9.47
C GLU A 309 15.03 20.57 -10.02
N GLU A 310 15.16 20.74 -11.34
CA GLU A 310 15.08 22.05 -12.00
C GLU A 310 13.69 22.67 -11.80
N PHE A 311 12.64 21.88 -11.97
CA PHE A 311 11.26 22.29 -11.72
C PHE A 311 11.05 22.70 -10.27
N PHE A 312 11.60 21.95 -9.33
CA PHE A 312 11.47 22.23 -7.91
C PHE A 312 12.17 23.53 -7.51
N ARG A 313 13.38 23.76 -7.99
CA ARG A 313 14.10 25.03 -7.76
C ARG A 313 13.33 26.22 -8.37
N ALA A 314 12.78 26.08 -9.56
CA ALA A 314 11.94 27.09 -10.17
C ALA A 314 10.62 27.33 -9.41
N GLN A 315 10.05 26.30 -8.81
CA GLN A 315 8.89 26.43 -7.93
C GLN A 315 9.22 27.26 -6.68
N LEU A 316 10.32 26.97 -6.00
CA LEU A 316 10.76 27.72 -4.82
C LEU A 316 11.01 29.20 -5.13
N GLN A 317 11.62 29.49 -6.27
CA GLN A 317 11.81 30.89 -6.71
C GLN A 317 10.48 31.61 -6.88
N ARG A 318 9.48 30.97 -7.52
CA ARG A 318 8.14 31.57 -7.68
C ARG A 318 7.41 31.78 -6.35
N LEU A 319 7.66 30.92 -5.38
CA LEU A 319 7.08 31.04 -4.03
C LEU A 319 7.86 32.00 -3.12
N GLY A 320 8.87 32.73 -3.67
CA GLY A 320 9.69 33.66 -2.90
C GLY A 320 10.63 32.97 -1.88
N ARG A 321 10.94 31.71 -2.10
CA ARG A 321 11.77 30.87 -1.21
C ARG A 321 13.04 30.37 -1.89
N GLY A 322 13.55 31.11 -2.85
CA GLY A 322 14.81 30.80 -3.54
C GLY A 322 16.08 30.90 -2.65
N ASP A 323 15.93 31.44 -1.44
CA ASP A 323 16.99 31.52 -0.40
C ASP A 323 17.26 30.20 0.32
N LEU A 324 16.36 29.22 0.21
CA LEU A 324 16.48 27.93 0.89
C LEU A 324 17.57 27.05 0.26
N LYS A 325 18.37 26.44 1.11
CA LYS A 325 19.33 25.41 0.70
C LYS A 325 18.61 24.10 0.44
N VAL A 326 18.72 23.57 -0.77
CA VAL A 326 17.99 22.39 -1.21
C VAL A 326 18.95 21.33 -1.72
N SER A 327 18.74 20.08 -1.30
CA SER A 327 19.28 18.88 -1.95
C SER A 327 18.14 18.09 -2.63
N TYR A 328 18.49 17.44 -3.73
CA TYR A 328 17.59 16.54 -4.45
C TYR A 328 18.31 15.20 -4.72
N THR A 329 17.69 14.11 -4.31
CA THR A 329 18.22 12.76 -4.50
C THR A 329 17.14 11.85 -5.05
N LYS A 330 17.43 11.16 -6.16
CA LYS A 330 16.53 10.19 -6.79
C LYS A 330 17.12 8.80 -6.69
N VAL A 331 16.42 7.90 -6.00
CA VAL A 331 16.84 6.53 -5.76
C VAL A 331 16.07 5.60 -6.70
N VAL A 332 16.76 5.13 -7.74
CA VAL A 332 16.19 4.26 -8.78
C VAL A 332 16.76 2.83 -8.76
N ASN A 333 17.76 2.57 -7.92
CA ASN A 333 18.37 1.25 -7.75
C ASN A 333 19.03 1.13 -6.37
N ASN A 334 19.49 -0.07 -6.05
CA ASN A 334 20.09 -0.36 -4.73
C ASN A 334 21.36 0.46 -4.46
N GLN A 335 22.22 0.68 -5.47
CA GLN A 335 23.46 1.48 -5.28
C GLN A 335 23.13 2.91 -4.90
N ALA A 336 22.19 3.57 -5.59
CA ALA A 336 21.74 4.91 -5.23
C ALA A 336 21.13 4.95 -3.81
N GLY A 337 20.50 3.86 -3.37
CA GLY A 337 20.02 3.71 -2.00
C GLY A 337 21.17 3.66 -0.98
N LEU A 338 22.23 2.90 -1.25
CA LEU A 338 23.41 2.84 -0.38
C LEU A 338 24.15 4.19 -0.35
N ASP A 339 24.22 4.89 -1.47
CA ASP A 339 24.80 6.23 -1.55
C ASP A 339 23.98 7.22 -0.70
N LEU A 340 22.65 7.13 -0.71
CA LEU A 340 21.78 7.89 0.18
C LEU A 340 22.11 7.63 1.66
N VAL A 341 22.22 6.35 2.06
CA VAL A 341 22.57 5.95 3.44
C VAL A 341 23.91 6.56 3.88
N ASN A 342 24.90 6.58 2.99
CA ASN A 342 26.23 7.11 3.29
C ASN A 342 26.25 8.65 3.35
N ASN A 343 25.39 9.34 2.58
CA ASN A 343 25.38 10.78 2.47
C ASN A 343 24.33 11.49 3.35
N ILE A 344 23.45 10.75 4.03
CA ILE A 344 22.29 11.31 4.74
C ILE A 344 22.66 12.37 5.78
N HIS A 345 23.80 12.20 6.47
CA HIS A 345 24.27 13.19 7.44
C HIS A 345 24.66 14.53 6.81
N ASN A 346 25.20 14.52 5.59
CA ASN A 346 25.56 15.76 4.89
C ASN A 346 24.31 16.56 4.48
N MET A 347 23.20 15.85 4.24
CA MET A 347 21.92 16.47 3.89
C MET A 347 21.34 17.30 5.05
N MET A 348 21.76 17.06 6.30
CA MET A 348 21.35 17.84 7.48
C MET A 348 21.74 19.32 7.41
N ASN A 349 22.66 19.70 6.52
CA ASN A 349 23.09 21.08 6.31
C ASN A 349 22.17 21.89 5.37
N ASN A 350 21.14 21.27 4.83
CA ASN A 350 20.15 21.91 3.97
C ASN A 350 18.85 22.18 4.71
N ASP A 351 18.10 23.18 4.25
CA ASP A 351 16.78 23.51 4.79
C ASP A 351 15.72 22.48 4.31
N ILE A 352 15.84 22.04 3.05
CA ILE A 352 14.95 21.04 2.44
C ILE A 352 15.79 19.95 1.76
N ASN A 353 15.45 18.72 2.04
CA ASN A 353 16.05 17.54 1.43
C ASN A 353 14.96 16.73 0.72
N VAL A 354 14.99 16.72 -0.60
CA VAL A 354 14.07 15.93 -1.41
C VAL A 354 14.67 14.55 -1.67
N ILE A 355 13.91 13.52 -1.36
CA ILE A 355 14.24 12.12 -1.66
C ILE A 355 13.09 11.53 -2.47
N VAL A 356 13.36 11.13 -3.72
CA VAL A 356 12.41 10.39 -4.56
C VAL A 356 12.81 8.94 -4.61
N TYR A 357 11.88 8.04 -4.26
CA TYR A 357 12.15 6.61 -4.17
C TYR A 357 11.18 5.80 -5.04
N ASN A 358 11.68 5.14 -6.07
CA ASN A 358 10.85 4.52 -7.13
C ASN A 358 10.44 3.06 -6.87
N PHE A 359 10.62 2.51 -5.67
CA PHE A 359 10.50 1.07 -5.46
C PHE A 359 9.08 0.51 -5.64
N VAL A 360 8.03 1.16 -5.10
CA VAL A 360 6.67 0.60 -5.15
C VAL A 360 6.17 0.54 -6.60
N ASP A 361 6.52 1.53 -7.40
CA ASP A 361 6.23 1.52 -8.83
C ASP A 361 7.00 0.40 -9.56
N MET A 362 8.29 0.23 -9.27
CA MET A 362 9.09 -0.88 -9.81
C MET A 362 8.51 -2.24 -9.42
N LEU A 363 8.00 -2.41 -8.19
CA LEU A 363 7.34 -3.64 -7.74
C LEU A 363 6.05 -3.91 -8.53
N SER A 364 5.26 -2.87 -8.80
CA SER A 364 4.04 -2.93 -9.63
C SER A 364 4.34 -3.42 -11.05
N HIS A 365 5.36 -2.86 -11.68
CA HIS A 365 5.83 -3.26 -13.01
C HIS A 365 6.41 -4.69 -13.02
N ALA A 366 7.32 -4.99 -12.12
CA ALA A 366 7.93 -6.32 -12.01
C ALA A 366 6.88 -7.42 -11.78
N ARG A 367 5.84 -7.14 -10.97
CA ARG A 367 4.71 -8.05 -10.78
C ARG A 367 3.94 -8.31 -12.09
N THR A 368 3.83 -7.33 -12.97
CA THR A 368 3.17 -7.52 -14.26
C THR A 368 3.99 -8.40 -15.20
N GLU A 369 5.31 -8.34 -15.12
CA GLU A 369 6.24 -9.00 -16.04
C GLU A 369 6.74 -10.37 -15.53
N MET A 370 6.86 -10.55 -14.20
CA MET A 370 7.43 -11.75 -13.59
C MET A 370 6.35 -12.63 -12.95
N GLU A 371 6.21 -13.87 -13.41
CA GLU A 371 5.18 -14.81 -12.96
C GLU A 371 5.29 -15.14 -11.47
N VAL A 372 6.51 -15.29 -10.95
CA VAL A 372 6.77 -15.50 -9.52
C VAL A 372 6.23 -14.36 -8.65
N LEU A 373 6.39 -13.10 -9.09
CA LEU A 373 5.86 -11.95 -8.36
C LEU A 373 4.33 -11.82 -8.49
N LYS A 374 3.73 -12.32 -9.59
CA LYS A 374 2.27 -12.43 -9.71
C LYS A 374 1.69 -13.36 -8.64
N GLU A 375 2.34 -14.46 -8.35
CA GLU A 375 1.93 -15.40 -7.32
C GLU A 375 2.12 -14.84 -5.91
N LEU A 376 3.30 -14.26 -5.63
CA LEU A 376 3.64 -13.70 -4.31
C LEU A 376 2.79 -12.47 -3.94
N ALA A 377 2.46 -11.62 -4.90
CA ALA A 377 1.63 -10.43 -4.71
C ALA A 377 0.25 -10.59 -5.37
N GLY A 378 -0.36 -11.77 -5.24
CA GLY A 378 -1.60 -12.15 -5.92
C GLY A 378 -2.83 -11.32 -5.54
N ASP A 379 -2.83 -10.71 -4.38
CA ASP A 379 -3.95 -9.92 -3.85
C ASP A 379 -3.46 -8.63 -3.16
N GLU A 380 -4.42 -7.84 -2.66
CA GLU A 380 -4.16 -6.58 -1.96
C GLU A 380 -3.38 -6.78 -0.65
N MET A 381 -3.63 -7.86 0.07
CA MET A 381 -2.97 -8.16 1.34
C MET A 381 -1.50 -8.50 1.12
N SER A 382 -1.23 -9.40 0.18
CA SER A 382 0.14 -9.81 -0.19
C SER A 382 0.95 -8.62 -0.72
N TYR A 383 0.31 -7.74 -1.52
CA TYR A 383 0.96 -6.55 -2.05
C TYR A 383 1.37 -5.56 -0.93
N ARG A 384 0.51 -5.37 0.09
CA ARG A 384 0.85 -4.58 1.29
C ARG A 384 1.97 -5.21 2.10
N SER A 385 1.93 -6.52 2.30
CA SER A 385 2.96 -7.26 3.07
C SER A 385 4.33 -7.15 2.44
N ILE A 386 4.41 -7.31 1.11
CA ILE A 386 5.67 -7.14 0.37
C ILE A 386 6.17 -5.68 0.50
N THR A 387 5.29 -4.69 0.42
CA THR A 387 5.66 -3.28 0.59
C THR A 387 6.23 -3.03 1.98
N ALA A 388 5.63 -3.58 3.03
CA ALA A 388 6.10 -3.43 4.41
C ALA A 388 7.45 -4.10 4.61
N SER A 389 7.60 -5.35 4.20
CA SER A 389 8.87 -6.10 4.30
C SER A 389 9.99 -5.42 3.52
N TRP A 390 9.70 -4.94 2.31
CA TRP A 390 10.69 -4.17 1.56
C TRP A 390 11.11 -2.90 2.29
N PHE A 391 10.13 -2.11 2.78
CA PHE A 391 10.45 -0.85 3.46
C PHE A 391 11.35 -1.09 4.69
N GLU A 392 11.04 -2.08 5.50
CA GLU A 392 11.79 -2.45 6.70
C GLU A 392 13.27 -2.72 6.41
N HIS A 393 13.57 -3.38 5.28
CA HIS A 393 14.93 -3.74 4.86
C HIS A 393 15.54 -2.74 3.87
N SER A 394 14.84 -1.66 3.53
CA SER A 394 15.27 -0.73 2.50
C SER A 394 16.41 0.20 2.95
N PRO A 395 17.26 0.64 2.01
CA PRO A 395 18.21 1.73 2.28
C PRO A 395 17.54 3.02 2.75
N LEU A 396 16.29 3.29 2.33
CA LEU A 396 15.54 4.45 2.80
C LEU A 396 15.29 4.38 4.31
N HIS A 397 14.80 3.26 4.82
CA HIS A 397 14.61 3.06 6.25
C HIS A 397 15.93 3.17 7.02
N GLN A 398 17.00 2.54 6.51
CA GLN A 398 18.34 2.64 7.11
C GLN A 398 18.84 4.09 7.16
N ALA A 399 18.65 4.87 6.09
CA ALA A 399 19.03 6.27 6.03
C ALA A 399 18.27 7.10 7.07
N LEU A 400 16.94 6.95 7.13
CA LEU A 400 16.09 7.65 8.09
C LEU A 400 16.44 7.28 9.53
N LYS A 401 16.73 6.01 9.81
CA LYS A 401 17.13 5.53 11.14
C LYS A 401 18.45 6.15 11.61
N ARG A 402 19.41 6.39 10.69
CA ARG A 402 20.69 7.06 11.00
C ARG A 402 20.56 8.51 11.47
N ILE A 403 19.49 9.19 11.13
CA ILE A 403 19.23 10.58 11.52
C ILE A 403 18.10 10.72 12.53
N ALA A 404 17.56 9.62 13.02
CA ALA A 404 16.43 9.61 13.98
C ALA A 404 16.78 10.19 15.36
N ASP A 405 18.07 10.29 15.71
CA ASP A 405 18.58 10.94 16.91
C ASP A 405 18.72 12.46 16.77
N LYS A 406 18.49 13.01 15.59
CA LYS A 406 18.56 14.44 15.29
C LYS A 406 17.17 15.06 15.24
N LYS A 407 17.10 16.35 15.54
CA LYS A 407 15.84 17.08 15.37
C LYS A 407 15.60 17.36 13.89
N ILE A 408 14.74 16.59 13.27
CA ILE A 408 14.34 16.77 11.87
C ILE A 408 12.82 16.72 11.73
N ARG A 409 12.32 17.30 10.66
CA ARG A 409 10.95 17.16 10.16
C ARG A 409 10.95 16.29 8.91
N LEU A 410 9.94 15.48 8.78
CA LEU A 410 9.74 14.60 7.63
C LEU A 410 8.32 14.80 7.09
N VAL A 411 8.20 14.99 5.79
CA VAL A 411 6.93 14.89 5.07
C VAL A 411 7.05 13.75 4.08
N LEU A 412 6.27 12.70 4.29
CA LEU A 412 6.14 11.59 3.35
C LEU A 412 4.96 11.85 2.44
N ALA A 413 5.15 11.71 1.13
CA ALA A 413 4.08 11.77 0.14
C ALA A 413 4.33 10.77 -1.00
N THR A 414 3.42 10.74 -1.93
CA THR A 414 3.54 10.00 -3.20
C THR A 414 3.07 10.89 -4.34
N ASP A 415 3.25 10.47 -5.57
CA ASP A 415 2.73 11.16 -6.75
C ASP A 415 1.34 10.64 -7.17
N HIS A 416 1.09 9.35 -7.06
CA HIS A 416 -0.18 8.67 -7.33
C HIS A 416 -0.24 7.33 -6.60
N GLY A 417 -1.39 6.66 -6.67
CA GLY A 417 -1.51 5.27 -6.29
C GLY A 417 -1.79 4.37 -7.49
N SER A 418 -2.20 3.13 -7.23
CA SER A 418 -2.56 2.14 -8.24
C SER A 418 -3.79 1.35 -7.83
N VAL A 419 -4.50 0.81 -8.82
CA VAL A 419 -5.68 -0.03 -8.62
C VAL A 419 -5.45 -1.41 -9.24
N ARG A 420 -5.95 -2.45 -8.58
CA ARG A 420 -5.95 -3.80 -9.13
C ARG A 420 -7.02 -3.92 -10.21
N VAL A 421 -6.60 -3.99 -11.47
CA VAL A 421 -7.52 -3.97 -12.61
C VAL A 421 -8.16 -5.34 -12.85
N LYS A 422 -9.48 -5.34 -13.12
CA LYS A 422 -10.27 -6.57 -13.31
C LYS A 422 -11.10 -6.55 -14.58
N THR A 423 -11.66 -5.40 -14.94
CA THR A 423 -12.66 -5.27 -16.00
C THR A 423 -12.06 -4.62 -17.25
N PRO A 424 -11.94 -5.35 -18.38
CA PRO A 424 -11.40 -4.78 -19.61
C PRO A 424 -12.39 -3.86 -20.31
N THR A 425 -11.87 -2.78 -20.89
CA THR A 425 -12.60 -1.88 -21.79
C THR A 425 -11.89 -1.83 -23.12
N LYS A 426 -12.64 -2.04 -24.21
CA LYS A 426 -12.10 -2.01 -25.56
C LYS A 426 -11.95 -0.58 -26.04
N VAL A 427 -10.76 -0.22 -26.52
CA VAL A 427 -10.48 1.10 -27.10
C VAL A 427 -9.82 0.92 -28.45
N VAL A 428 -10.24 1.72 -29.43
CA VAL A 428 -9.62 1.81 -30.75
C VAL A 428 -9.00 3.20 -30.86
N GLY A 429 -7.78 3.28 -31.33
CA GLY A 429 -7.05 4.51 -31.59
C GLY A 429 -6.07 4.35 -32.74
N ASP A 430 -5.44 5.44 -33.17
CA ASP A 430 -4.40 5.40 -34.18
C ASP A 430 -3.07 4.84 -33.62
N LYS A 431 -2.05 4.71 -34.50
CA LYS A 431 -0.74 4.16 -34.12
C LYS A 431 0.04 5.02 -33.11
N GLN A 432 -0.32 6.27 -32.94
CA GLN A 432 0.31 7.21 -32.00
C GLN A 432 -0.38 7.24 -30.64
N THR A 433 -1.45 6.46 -30.45
CA THR A 433 -2.15 6.37 -29.17
C THR A 433 -1.27 5.68 -28.13
N THR A 434 -1.25 6.21 -26.91
CA THR A 434 -0.45 5.67 -25.81
C THR A 434 -0.79 4.22 -25.45
N THR A 435 0.19 3.49 -24.97
CA THR A 435 0.03 2.08 -24.56
C THR A 435 -0.44 1.88 -23.12
N ASN A 436 -0.46 2.95 -22.30
CA ASN A 436 -0.89 2.86 -20.90
C ASN A 436 -2.28 2.22 -20.75
N LEU A 437 -2.49 1.45 -19.71
CA LEU A 437 -3.72 0.66 -19.49
C LEU A 437 -4.83 1.44 -18.80
N ARG A 438 -4.52 2.53 -18.14
CA ARG A 438 -5.50 3.29 -17.35
C ARG A 438 -5.87 4.63 -17.98
N TYR A 439 -5.04 5.14 -18.90
CA TYR A 439 -5.39 6.30 -19.71
C TYR A 439 -4.92 6.11 -21.16
N LYS A 440 -5.54 6.83 -22.06
CA LYS A 440 -5.10 6.94 -23.47
C LYS A 440 -5.17 8.38 -23.87
N HIS A 441 -4.19 8.84 -24.61
CA HIS A 441 -4.31 10.07 -25.40
C HIS A 441 -4.00 9.78 -26.87
N GLY A 442 -4.65 10.53 -27.72
CA GLY A 442 -4.49 10.35 -29.17
C GLY A 442 -5.65 10.98 -29.93
N ARG A 443 -5.58 10.83 -31.27
CA ARG A 443 -6.64 11.25 -32.18
C ARG A 443 -7.62 10.10 -32.44
N ASN A 444 -8.88 10.46 -32.73
CA ASN A 444 -9.90 9.51 -33.19
C ASN A 444 -10.11 8.31 -32.23
N LEU A 445 -10.00 8.56 -30.91
CA LEU A 445 -10.26 7.52 -29.93
C LEU A 445 -11.72 7.09 -29.99
N ASN A 446 -11.96 5.78 -30.18
CA ASN A 446 -13.27 5.18 -30.12
C ASN A 446 -13.37 4.25 -28.90
N TYR A 447 -14.32 4.52 -28.03
CA TYR A 447 -14.51 3.89 -26.72
C TYR A 447 -15.98 3.95 -26.29
N GLU A 448 -16.37 3.15 -25.32
CA GLU A 448 -17.69 3.25 -24.69
C GLU A 448 -17.71 4.44 -23.69
N PRO A 449 -18.52 5.50 -23.95
CA PRO A 449 -18.48 6.72 -23.12
C PRO A 449 -18.78 6.52 -21.64
N LYS A 450 -19.55 5.48 -21.27
CA LYS A 450 -19.91 5.19 -19.88
C LYS A 450 -18.77 4.54 -19.09
N GLU A 451 -17.71 4.10 -19.78
CA GLU A 451 -16.62 3.34 -19.18
C GLU A 451 -15.37 4.19 -18.92
N VAL A 452 -15.37 5.44 -19.33
CA VAL A 452 -14.23 6.35 -19.22
C VAL A 452 -14.66 7.77 -18.86
N LEU A 453 -13.75 8.52 -18.23
CA LEU A 453 -13.81 9.98 -18.19
C LEU A 453 -13.04 10.51 -19.41
N ALA A 454 -13.66 11.34 -20.23
CA ALA A 454 -13.07 11.83 -21.46
C ALA A 454 -12.99 13.36 -21.49
N PHE A 455 -11.82 13.88 -21.87
CA PHE A 455 -11.59 15.29 -22.18
C PHE A 455 -11.27 15.42 -23.67
N ARG A 456 -12.21 15.97 -24.43
CA ARG A 456 -12.03 16.24 -25.86
C ARG A 456 -11.08 17.40 -26.09
N ASP A 457 -11.10 18.38 -25.20
CA ASP A 457 -10.09 19.44 -25.10
C ASP A 457 -9.21 19.15 -23.87
N PRO A 458 -7.96 18.72 -24.08
CA PRO A 458 -7.04 18.44 -22.97
C PRO A 458 -6.81 19.61 -22.01
N ARG A 459 -6.99 20.85 -22.50
CA ARG A 459 -6.80 22.07 -21.71
C ARG A 459 -7.78 22.16 -20.54
N GLU A 460 -8.99 21.59 -20.67
CA GLU A 460 -9.97 21.53 -19.58
C GLU A 460 -9.47 20.69 -18.40
N ALA A 461 -8.55 19.76 -18.66
CA ALA A 461 -7.87 18.94 -17.64
C ALA A 461 -6.46 19.44 -17.29
N GLY A 462 -6.05 20.62 -17.77
CA GLY A 462 -4.70 21.15 -17.56
C GLY A 462 -3.58 20.34 -18.24
N LEU A 463 -3.92 19.65 -19.33
CA LEU A 463 -3.02 18.73 -20.03
C LEU A 463 -2.48 19.31 -21.32
N PRO A 464 -1.29 18.88 -21.77
CA PRO A 464 -0.74 19.24 -23.07
C PRO A 464 -1.65 18.84 -24.23
N VAL A 465 -1.51 19.56 -25.32
CA VAL A 465 -2.19 19.27 -26.60
C VAL A 465 -1.13 18.89 -27.65
N PRO A 466 -0.64 17.63 -27.65
CA PRO A 466 0.47 17.23 -28.51
C PRO A 466 0.16 17.43 -30.00
N THR A 467 -1.09 17.20 -30.41
CA THR A 467 -1.55 17.40 -31.79
C THR A 467 -2.97 17.96 -31.81
N ILE A 468 -3.31 18.66 -32.91
CA ILE A 468 -4.68 19.13 -33.16
C ILE A 468 -5.65 17.93 -33.11
N ASN A 469 -6.75 18.05 -32.37
CA ASN A 469 -7.75 17.02 -32.12
C ASN A 469 -7.29 15.84 -31.22
N SER A 470 -6.22 16.02 -30.46
CA SER A 470 -5.89 15.08 -29.38
C SER A 470 -6.95 15.16 -28.27
N SER A 471 -7.33 14.01 -27.77
CA SER A 471 -8.19 13.87 -26.59
C SER A 471 -7.55 12.93 -25.58
N TYR A 472 -7.97 13.05 -24.31
CA TYR A 472 -7.57 12.13 -23.25
C TYR A 472 -8.80 11.38 -22.74
N ILE A 473 -8.61 10.08 -22.47
CA ILE A 473 -9.58 9.25 -21.79
C ILE A 473 -8.93 8.54 -20.60
N PHE A 474 -9.68 8.43 -19.50
CA PHE A 474 -9.23 7.82 -18.25
C PHE A 474 -10.19 6.69 -17.88
N ALA A 475 -9.65 5.51 -17.63
CA ALA A 475 -10.44 4.37 -17.19
C ALA A 475 -10.99 4.62 -15.79
N LYS A 476 -12.25 4.26 -15.57
CA LYS A 476 -12.91 4.35 -14.28
C LYS A 476 -12.69 3.10 -13.43
N GLU A 477 -12.81 3.26 -12.12
CA GLU A 477 -12.88 2.13 -11.18
C GLU A 477 -11.70 1.14 -11.39
N ASP A 478 -11.99 -0.16 -11.53
CA ASP A 478 -11.02 -1.23 -11.78
C ASP A 478 -10.84 -1.58 -13.27
N ARG A 479 -11.30 -0.71 -14.19
CA ARG A 479 -11.22 -0.96 -15.63
C ARG A 479 -9.83 -0.74 -16.18
N PHE A 480 -9.51 -1.43 -17.28
CA PHE A 480 -8.29 -1.22 -18.06
C PHE A 480 -8.55 -1.24 -19.56
N LEU A 481 -7.81 -0.42 -20.27
CA LEU A 481 -8.04 -0.08 -21.67
C LEU A 481 -7.20 -0.97 -22.58
N CYS A 482 -7.85 -1.86 -23.35
CA CYS A 482 -7.21 -2.78 -24.26
C CYS A 482 -7.55 -2.50 -25.71
N TYR A 483 -6.54 -2.63 -26.60
CA TYR A 483 -6.76 -2.59 -28.04
C TYR A 483 -7.39 -3.89 -28.54
N PRO A 484 -8.11 -3.84 -29.71
CA PRO A 484 -8.75 -5.03 -30.29
C PRO A 484 -7.77 -6.14 -30.70
N ASN A 485 -6.55 -5.77 -31.05
CA ASN A 485 -5.53 -6.73 -31.52
C ASN A 485 -5.10 -7.64 -30.38
N ASN A 486 -5.18 -8.96 -30.58
CA ASN A 486 -4.90 -9.97 -29.54
C ASN A 486 -5.63 -9.72 -28.23
N TYR A 487 -6.86 -9.20 -28.29
CA TYR A 487 -7.63 -8.73 -27.15
C TYR A 487 -7.68 -9.74 -25.99
N ASN A 488 -8.06 -10.99 -26.26
CA ASN A 488 -8.16 -12.01 -25.22
C ASN A 488 -6.83 -12.32 -24.54
N TYR A 489 -5.73 -12.29 -25.29
CA TYR A 489 -4.39 -12.48 -24.73
C TYR A 489 -4.07 -11.35 -23.73
N TYR A 490 -4.19 -10.09 -24.14
CA TYR A 490 -3.86 -8.96 -23.29
C TYR A 490 -4.83 -8.81 -22.12
N VAL A 491 -6.10 -9.14 -22.29
CA VAL A 491 -7.07 -9.16 -21.19
C VAL A 491 -6.64 -10.16 -20.11
N ASN A 492 -6.25 -11.37 -20.47
CA ASN A 492 -5.78 -12.37 -19.52
C ASN A 492 -4.43 -11.99 -18.88
N TYR A 493 -3.54 -11.39 -19.66
CA TYR A 493 -2.22 -10.97 -19.20
C TYR A 493 -2.29 -9.86 -18.14
N TYR A 494 -3.12 -8.84 -18.36
CA TYR A 494 -3.21 -7.68 -17.47
C TYR A 494 -4.24 -7.80 -16.34
N ARG A 495 -5.19 -8.71 -16.45
CA ARG A 495 -6.20 -8.90 -15.40
C ARG A 495 -5.53 -9.22 -14.07
N ASN A 496 -6.03 -8.59 -12.99
CA ASN A 496 -5.51 -8.68 -11.63
C ASN A 496 -4.10 -8.10 -11.43
N THR A 497 -3.54 -7.34 -12.37
CA THR A 497 -2.33 -6.54 -12.14
C THR A 497 -2.66 -5.21 -11.49
N PHE A 498 -1.68 -4.56 -10.86
CA PHE A 498 -1.83 -3.20 -10.35
C PHE A 498 -1.42 -2.20 -11.43
N GLN A 499 -2.29 -1.29 -11.75
CA GLN A 499 -2.11 -0.30 -12.82
C GLN A 499 -2.52 1.08 -12.31
N HIS A 500 -2.03 2.13 -12.96
CA HIS A 500 -2.27 3.52 -12.60
C HIS A 500 -2.44 4.41 -13.85
N GLY A 501 -3.03 5.58 -13.67
CA GLY A 501 -3.30 6.55 -14.73
C GLY A 501 -4.76 6.94 -14.89
N GLY A 502 -5.70 6.27 -14.20
CA GLY A 502 -7.14 6.46 -14.32
C GLY A 502 -7.78 7.12 -13.10
N VAL A 503 -9.08 6.87 -12.96
CA VAL A 503 -9.93 7.43 -11.89
C VAL A 503 -10.40 6.31 -10.96
N SER A 504 -9.79 6.24 -9.80
CA SER A 504 -10.22 5.43 -8.65
C SER A 504 -9.82 6.10 -7.35
N LEU A 505 -10.43 5.68 -6.24
CA LEU A 505 -10.06 6.13 -4.89
C LEU A 505 -8.58 5.86 -4.62
N GLU A 506 -8.11 4.68 -4.99
CA GLU A 506 -6.75 4.19 -4.76
C GLU A 506 -5.69 4.98 -5.54
N GLU A 507 -6.02 5.44 -6.75
CA GLU A 507 -5.10 6.19 -7.61
C GLU A 507 -5.06 7.67 -7.24
N MET A 508 -6.21 8.27 -6.86
CA MET A 508 -6.36 9.71 -6.72
C MET A 508 -6.26 10.22 -5.29
N ILE A 509 -6.76 9.49 -4.28
CA ILE A 509 -6.69 9.91 -2.87
C ILE A 509 -5.46 9.28 -2.24
N VAL A 510 -4.39 10.05 -2.17
CA VAL A 510 -3.05 9.55 -1.82
C VAL A 510 -2.49 10.23 -0.57
N PRO A 511 -1.61 9.53 0.19
CA PRO A 511 -1.16 10.02 1.49
C PRO A 511 -0.22 11.22 1.40
N VAL A 512 -0.35 12.12 2.38
CA VAL A 512 0.67 13.09 2.78
C VAL A 512 0.76 13.10 4.30
N ILE A 513 1.92 12.70 4.83
CA ILE A 513 2.11 12.43 6.25
C ILE A 513 3.22 13.33 6.80
N LYS A 514 2.89 14.07 7.85
CA LYS A 514 3.83 14.94 8.54
C LYS A 514 4.31 14.29 9.81
N MET A 515 5.60 14.24 9.98
CA MET A 515 6.27 13.57 11.08
C MET A 515 7.43 14.40 11.61
N GLU A 516 7.82 14.14 12.84
CA GLU A 516 9.07 14.62 13.42
C GLU A 516 9.76 13.48 14.16
N THR A 517 11.06 13.56 14.36
CA THR A 517 11.79 12.58 15.17
C THR A 517 11.33 12.60 16.61
N LYS A 518 11.35 11.43 17.26
CA LYS A 518 11.07 11.28 18.69
C LYS A 518 12.20 11.79 19.59
N ALA A 519 13.35 12.12 19.01
CA ALA A 519 14.47 12.68 19.72
C ALA A 519 14.05 13.95 20.47
N SER A 520 14.23 13.93 21.76
CA SER A 520 13.95 15.01 22.71
C SER A 520 14.98 16.13 22.62
#